data_d6c3d75aabb951d337cefd42e079c167
#
_entry.id   d6c3d75aabb951d337cefd42e079c167
#
_cell.length_a   1.000
_cell.length_b   1.000
_cell.length_c   1.000
_cell.angle_alpha   90.00
_cell.angle_beta   90.00
_cell.angle_gamma   90.00
#
_symmetry.space_group_name_H-M   'P 1'
#
loop_
_entity.id
_entity.type
_entity.pdbx_description
1 polymer ?
#
loop_
_entity_poly.entity_id
_entity_poly.type
_entity_poly.pdbx_seq_one_letter_code
_entity_poly.pdbx_strand_id
1 'polypeptide(L)'
;MEKALYDTYLAILKEELVPAMGCTEPIAVAYAAALAARALGCPAEQAEVAASANIIKNVKSVVVPHTGGRRGIAAAAAAGIVAGDADKELEVLCAVTEDDLKKMADFLEKTPIHVERSGKPYLFDIQVRLFGGGHTAFAEIAGHHTNVIALQRDGEVLLQKEYVEQTSTQATDHTLLNVEQIVQFADEADLNDVKETLQRQIDCNTAIAKQGLEGHWGAEIGRILLRSYGDSVHNRAKAWAAAGSDARMNGCELPVVINSGSGNQGLTASLPVIIYARDMGASRELLYRALLVSNLVTIHLKTGIGPLSAYCGATSAGCGAGAGITYLHGGRYNEIAHTVVNALAINSGMVCDGAKASCAAKITSAVEAGLLGMQMQMHDSEFVGGDGIVLKGVENTIRNVSKMAHDGMAETDREIIRLMIAPQEGAASC
;
A
#
# COMPACT_ATOMS: atom_id res chain seq x y z
N MET A 1 -3.29 11.61 -28.58
CA MET A 1 -4.12 10.52 -27.95
C MET A 1 -5.60 10.76 -28.26
N GLU A 2 -6.39 9.69 -28.49
CA GLU A 2 -7.86 9.82 -28.62
C GLU A 2 -8.49 10.26 -27.29
N LYS A 3 -9.55 11.12 -27.36
CA LYS A 3 -10.14 11.70 -26.16
C LYS A 3 -10.67 10.65 -25.17
N ALA A 4 -11.33 9.61 -25.65
CA ALA A 4 -11.86 8.55 -24.79
C ALA A 4 -10.75 7.83 -23.99
N LEU A 5 -9.61 7.59 -24.64
CA LEU A 5 -8.45 6.99 -23.98
C LEU A 5 -7.80 7.96 -22.99
N TYR A 6 -7.70 9.25 -23.34
CA TYR A 6 -7.24 10.30 -22.44
C TYR A 6 -8.09 10.36 -21.15
N ASP A 7 -9.42 10.40 -21.31
CA ASP A 7 -10.34 10.45 -20.19
C ASP A 7 -10.23 9.19 -19.31
N THR A 8 -9.96 8.02 -19.92
CA THR A 8 -9.73 6.76 -19.18
C THR A 8 -8.45 6.83 -18.36
N TYR A 9 -7.33 7.30 -18.93
CA TYR A 9 -6.04 7.43 -18.20
C TYR A 9 -6.14 8.42 -17.04
N LEU A 10 -6.85 9.52 -17.26
CA LEU A 10 -7.13 10.52 -16.23
C LEU A 10 -8.00 9.93 -15.10
N ALA A 11 -9.01 9.13 -15.44
CA ALA A 11 -9.87 8.47 -14.46
C ALA A 11 -9.07 7.44 -13.64
N ILE A 12 -8.26 6.59 -14.27
CA ILE A 12 -7.38 5.63 -13.61
C ILE A 12 -6.45 6.36 -12.61
N LEU A 13 -5.82 7.45 -13.05
CA LEU A 13 -4.91 8.21 -12.19
C LEU A 13 -5.63 8.74 -10.95
N LYS A 14 -6.82 9.29 -11.09
CA LYS A 14 -7.62 9.83 -9.98
C LYS A 14 -8.19 8.75 -9.06
N GLU A 15 -8.53 7.59 -9.59
CA GLU A 15 -9.00 6.42 -8.84
C GLU A 15 -7.88 5.86 -7.95
N GLU A 16 -6.66 5.79 -8.46
CA GLU A 16 -5.54 5.12 -7.81
C GLU A 16 -4.68 6.03 -6.91
N LEU A 17 -4.67 7.34 -7.16
CA LEU A 17 -3.88 8.30 -6.38
C LEU A 17 -4.77 9.04 -5.37
N VAL A 18 -5.14 8.36 -4.29
CA VAL A 18 -5.97 8.93 -3.23
C VAL A 18 -5.21 9.08 -1.92
N PRO A 19 -5.53 10.08 -1.08
CA PRO A 19 -4.92 10.22 0.23
C PRO A 19 -5.38 9.11 1.18
N ALA A 20 -4.47 8.64 2.03
CA ALA A 20 -4.75 7.67 3.08
C ALA A 20 -3.93 7.98 4.34
N MET A 21 -4.54 7.81 5.51
CA MET A 21 -3.90 7.97 6.82
C MET A 21 -3.37 6.62 7.30
N GLY A 22 -2.08 6.54 7.62
CA GLY A 22 -1.48 5.32 8.18
C GLY A 22 -1.66 4.06 7.32
N CYS A 23 -1.82 2.89 7.96
CA CYS A 23 -2.19 1.64 7.30
C CYS A 23 -3.71 1.47 7.36
N THR A 24 -4.35 1.34 6.21
CA THR A 24 -5.82 1.33 6.09
C THR A 24 -6.47 0.06 6.65
N GLU A 25 -5.78 -1.08 6.59
CA GLU A 25 -6.33 -2.36 7.07
C GLU A 25 -6.56 -2.40 8.59
N PRO A 26 -5.63 -1.97 9.47
CA PRO A 26 -5.94 -1.89 10.91
C PRO A 26 -7.03 -0.86 11.22
N ILE A 27 -7.12 0.23 10.44
CA ILE A 27 -8.22 1.20 10.58
C ILE A 27 -9.56 0.57 10.21
N ALA A 28 -9.64 -0.26 9.15
CA ALA A 28 -10.86 -0.98 8.80
C ALA A 28 -11.28 -1.99 9.89
N VAL A 29 -10.31 -2.65 10.55
CA VAL A 29 -10.61 -3.50 11.73
C VAL A 29 -11.19 -2.66 12.87
N ALA A 30 -10.60 -1.51 13.18
CA ALA A 30 -11.10 -0.59 14.20
C ALA A 30 -12.50 -0.06 13.84
N TYR A 31 -12.74 0.23 12.56
CA TYR A 31 -14.05 0.69 12.09
C TYR A 31 -15.14 -0.39 12.24
N ALA A 32 -14.86 -1.64 11.83
CA ALA A 32 -15.77 -2.76 12.07
C ALA A 32 -16.08 -2.95 13.55
N ALA A 33 -15.04 -2.83 14.39
CA ALA A 33 -15.17 -2.96 15.84
C ALA A 33 -16.00 -1.80 16.46
N ALA A 34 -15.81 -0.57 15.99
CA ALA A 34 -16.61 0.58 16.42
C ALA A 34 -18.09 0.46 16.03
N LEU A 35 -18.36 -0.03 14.81
CA LEU A 35 -19.73 -0.32 14.36
C LEU A 35 -20.41 -1.38 15.25
N ALA A 36 -19.71 -2.48 15.54
CA ALA A 36 -20.21 -3.53 16.43
C ALA A 36 -20.43 -3.01 17.85
N ALA A 37 -19.52 -2.19 18.41
CA ALA A 37 -19.64 -1.59 19.73
C ALA A 37 -20.84 -0.64 19.82
N ARG A 38 -21.06 0.19 18.81
CA ARG A 38 -22.24 1.06 18.71
C ARG A 38 -23.53 0.26 18.66
N ALA A 39 -23.56 -0.82 17.88
CA ALA A 39 -24.73 -1.70 17.81
C ALA A 39 -24.98 -2.45 19.13
N LEU A 40 -23.94 -2.89 19.83
CA LEU A 40 -24.04 -3.56 21.14
C LEU A 40 -24.70 -2.64 22.19
N GLY A 41 -24.29 -1.37 22.26
CA GLY A 41 -24.87 -0.35 23.12
C GLY A 41 -24.55 -0.49 24.61
N CYS A 42 -23.62 -1.38 24.98
CA CYS A 42 -23.12 -1.57 26.35
C CYS A 42 -21.63 -1.96 26.28
N PRO A 43 -20.89 -1.96 27.41
CA PRO A 43 -19.50 -2.40 27.45
C PRO A 43 -19.35 -3.84 26.95
N ALA A 44 -18.38 -4.06 26.06
CA ALA A 44 -18.07 -5.39 25.58
C ALA A 44 -17.28 -6.18 26.64
N GLU A 45 -17.67 -7.41 26.87
CA GLU A 45 -17.06 -8.36 27.83
C GLU A 45 -16.21 -9.42 27.12
N GLN A 46 -16.46 -9.65 25.82
CA GLN A 46 -15.72 -10.54 24.94
C GLN A 46 -15.81 -10.02 23.52
N ALA A 47 -14.76 -10.26 22.74
CA ALA A 47 -14.70 -9.95 21.31
C ALA A 47 -14.15 -11.13 20.49
N GLU A 48 -14.76 -11.37 19.34
CA GLU A 48 -14.29 -12.30 18.32
C GLU A 48 -14.06 -11.53 17.01
N VAL A 49 -12.89 -11.69 16.42
CA VAL A 49 -12.52 -11.06 15.15
C VAL A 49 -12.11 -12.13 14.17
N ALA A 50 -12.92 -12.35 13.14
CA ALA A 50 -12.54 -13.20 12.03
C ALA A 50 -12.13 -12.32 10.84
N ALA A 51 -10.98 -12.59 10.27
CA ALA A 51 -10.45 -11.79 9.16
C ALA A 51 -9.89 -12.66 8.04
N SER A 52 -9.95 -12.15 6.80
CA SER A 52 -9.30 -12.84 5.68
C SER A 52 -7.80 -12.97 5.92
N ALA A 53 -7.19 -13.97 5.30
CA ALA A 53 -5.76 -14.23 5.44
C ALA A 53 -4.90 -13.00 5.07
N ASN A 54 -5.33 -12.23 4.08
CA ASN A 54 -4.65 -11.01 3.66
C ASN A 54 -4.73 -9.89 4.71
N ILE A 55 -5.87 -9.72 5.36
CA ILE A 55 -6.03 -8.77 6.48
C ILE A 55 -5.13 -9.19 7.64
N ILE A 56 -5.12 -10.47 8.01
CA ILE A 56 -4.22 -10.99 9.06
C ILE A 56 -2.76 -10.68 8.71
N LYS A 57 -2.35 -10.99 7.48
CA LYS A 57 -0.99 -10.72 6.97
C LYS A 57 -0.61 -9.25 7.10
N ASN A 58 -1.50 -8.34 6.71
CA ASN A 58 -1.21 -6.91 6.63
C ASN A 58 -1.33 -6.18 7.98
N VAL A 59 -2.12 -6.70 8.93
CA VAL A 59 -2.35 -6.05 10.23
C VAL A 59 -1.43 -6.58 11.33
N LYS A 60 -1.02 -7.85 11.28
CA LYS A 60 -0.31 -8.55 12.37
C LYS A 60 0.85 -7.75 12.98
N SER A 61 1.66 -7.09 12.18
CA SER A 61 2.92 -6.48 12.62
C SER A 61 2.97 -4.95 12.47
N VAL A 62 1.93 -4.34 11.95
CA VAL A 62 1.87 -2.89 11.73
C VAL A 62 1.38 -2.18 12.99
N VAL A 63 1.89 -0.98 13.23
CA VAL A 63 1.39 -0.13 14.31
C VAL A 63 0.02 0.42 13.93
N VAL A 64 -0.94 0.24 14.83
CA VAL A 64 -2.28 0.83 14.70
C VAL A 64 -2.18 2.32 15.02
N PRO A 65 -2.61 3.23 14.13
CA PRO A 65 -2.59 4.66 14.42
C PRO A 65 -3.34 5.01 15.70
N HIS A 66 -2.92 6.07 16.39
CA HIS A 66 -3.54 6.59 17.61
C HIS A 66 -3.67 5.58 18.78
N THR A 67 -2.81 4.54 18.85
CA THR A 67 -2.87 3.52 19.90
C THR A 67 -1.67 3.50 20.85
N GLY A 68 -0.77 4.52 20.76
CA GLY A 68 0.45 4.54 21.56
C GLY A 68 1.43 3.42 21.16
N GLY A 69 1.50 3.08 19.86
CA GLY A 69 2.45 2.12 19.30
C GLY A 69 2.01 0.65 19.35
N ARG A 70 0.76 0.35 19.72
CA ARG A 70 0.23 -1.01 19.74
C ARG A 70 0.08 -1.58 18.33
N ARG A 71 0.17 -2.92 18.22
CA ARG A 71 0.21 -3.63 16.93
C ARG A 71 -0.83 -4.74 16.86
N GLY A 72 -1.25 -5.06 15.66
CA GLY A 72 -2.05 -6.25 15.37
C GLY A 72 -3.56 -6.05 15.48
N ILE A 73 -4.28 -7.11 15.11
CA ILE A 73 -5.75 -7.10 14.99
C ILE A 73 -6.43 -6.84 16.33
N ALA A 74 -5.96 -7.47 17.41
CA ALA A 74 -6.54 -7.28 18.74
C ALA A 74 -6.43 -5.82 19.21
N ALA A 75 -5.27 -5.17 18.94
CA ALA A 75 -5.09 -3.76 19.28
C ALA A 75 -6.01 -2.85 18.44
N ALA A 76 -6.18 -3.14 17.14
CA ALA A 76 -7.08 -2.40 16.27
C ALA A 76 -8.55 -2.55 16.72
N ALA A 77 -8.97 -3.78 17.04
CA ALA A 77 -10.32 -4.04 17.55
C ALA A 77 -10.58 -3.34 18.89
N ALA A 78 -9.63 -3.44 19.83
CA ALA A 78 -9.74 -2.76 21.13
C ALA A 78 -9.86 -1.24 20.97
N ALA A 79 -9.06 -0.63 20.08
CA ALA A 79 -9.14 0.79 19.78
C ALA A 79 -10.51 1.20 19.24
N GLY A 80 -11.07 0.43 18.31
CA GLY A 80 -12.40 0.67 17.76
C GLY A 80 -13.52 0.50 18.80
N ILE A 81 -13.42 -0.53 19.66
CA ILE A 81 -14.42 -0.79 20.72
C ILE A 81 -14.43 0.33 21.78
N VAL A 82 -13.22 0.75 22.21
CA VAL A 82 -13.08 1.65 23.36
C VAL A 82 -13.24 3.12 23.01
N ALA A 83 -12.75 3.53 21.82
CA ALA A 83 -12.63 4.94 21.46
C ALA A 83 -13.00 5.25 19.99
N GLY A 84 -13.48 4.26 19.24
CA GLY A 84 -13.81 4.45 17.82
C GLY A 84 -15.08 5.26 17.59
N ASP A 85 -14.97 6.30 16.75
CA ASP A 85 -16.11 7.04 16.21
C ASP A 85 -16.52 6.45 14.85
N ALA A 86 -17.54 5.58 14.85
CA ALA A 86 -17.99 4.87 13.65
C ALA A 86 -18.52 5.79 12.55
N ASP A 87 -18.88 7.04 12.83
CA ASP A 87 -19.36 7.98 11.80
C ASP A 87 -18.22 8.57 10.97
N LYS A 88 -16.98 8.37 11.41
CA LYS A 88 -15.78 8.86 10.73
C LYS A 88 -15.09 7.82 9.85
N GLU A 89 -15.64 6.62 9.69
CA GLU A 89 -15.12 5.57 8.81
C GLU A 89 -13.60 5.35 8.96
N LEU A 90 -12.80 5.70 7.94
CA LEU A 90 -11.33 5.54 7.97
C LEU A 90 -10.60 6.57 8.86
N GLU A 91 -11.31 7.51 9.45
CA GLU A 91 -10.82 8.42 10.50
C GLU A 91 -11.37 8.03 11.89
N VAL A 92 -11.86 6.81 12.04
CA VAL A 92 -12.51 6.26 13.25
C VAL A 92 -11.71 6.46 14.54
N LEU A 93 -10.39 6.55 14.48
CA LEU A 93 -9.49 6.73 15.64
C LEU A 93 -8.92 8.16 15.77
N CYS A 94 -9.34 9.12 14.95
CA CYS A 94 -8.73 10.46 14.94
C CYS A 94 -8.94 11.27 16.24
N ALA A 95 -9.92 10.90 17.07
CA ALA A 95 -10.25 11.60 18.31
C ALA A 95 -9.75 10.87 19.59
N VAL A 96 -8.93 9.83 19.45
CA VAL A 96 -8.38 9.07 20.59
C VAL A 96 -7.53 9.96 21.49
N THR A 97 -7.81 9.91 22.79
CA THR A 97 -7.13 10.69 23.83
C THR A 97 -6.17 9.83 24.66
N GLU A 98 -5.30 10.49 25.44
CA GLU A 98 -4.42 9.81 26.42
C GLU A 98 -5.20 8.94 27.43
N ASP A 99 -6.41 9.34 27.81
CA ASP A 99 -7.27 8.56 28.72
C ASP A 99 -7.83 7.32 28.04
N ASP A 100 -8.15 7.42 26.75
CA ASP A 100 -8.59 6.27 25.96
C ASP A 100 -7.46 5.25 25.74
N LEU A 101 -6.20 5.69 25.66
CA LEU A 101 -5.05 4.78 25.63
C LEU A 101 -4.94 3.93 26.90
N LYS A 102 -5.29 4.49 28.08
CA LYS A 102 -5.32 3.74 29.34
C LYS A 102 -6.49 2.75 29.35
N LYS A 103 -7.68 3.20 28.93
CA LYS A 103 -8.85 2.32 28.81
C LYS A 103 -8.61 1.17 27.82
N MET A 104 -7.94 1.44 26.70
CA MET A 104 -7.52 0.39 25.75
C MET A 104 -6.56 -0.62 26.37
N ALA A 105 -5.60 -0.16 27.19
CA ALA A 105 -4.68 -1.05 27.89
C ALA A 105 -5.44 -1.97 28.84
N ASP A 106 -6.32 -1.39 29.65
CA ASP A 106 -7.20 -2.12 30.57
C ASP A 106 -8.11 -3.11 29.84
N PHE A 107 -8.68 -2.70 28.71
CA PHE A 107 -9.55 -3.57 27.90
C PHE A 107 -8.78 -4.77 27.34
N LEU A 108 -7.59 -4.55 26.77
CA LEU A 108 -6.74 -5.63 26.25
C LEU A 108 -6.27 -6.62 27.32
N GLU A 109 -6.12 -6.17 28.57
CA GLU A 109 -5.73 -7.03 29.69
C GLU A 109 -6.90 -7.86 30.22
N LYS A 110 -8.11 -7.27 30.29
CA LYS A 110 -9.27 -7.84 31.00
C LYS A 110 -10.25 -8.57 30.08
N THR A 111 -10.31 -8.18 28.78
CA THR A 111 -11.30 -8.67 27.84
C THR A 111 -10.69 -9.67 26.87
N PRO A 112 -11.20 -10.92 26.81
CA PRO A 112 -10.75 -11.89 25.82
C PRO A 112 -11.08 -11.41 24.41
N ILE A 113 -10.06 -11.31 23.57
CA ILE A 113 -10.19 -11.03 22.13
C ILE A 113 -9.68 -12.25 21.37
N HIS A 114 -10.60 -12.99 20.78
CA HIS A 114 -10.25 -14.12 19.94
C HIS A 114 -10.09 -13.66 18.48
N VAL A 115 -8.94 -13.98 17.87
CA VAL A 115 -8.66 -13.64 16.47
C VAL A 115 -8.48 -14.92 15.68
N GLU A 116 -9.28 -15.07 14.62
CA GLU A 116 -9.23 -16.25 13.76
C GLU A 116 -9.28 -15.88 12.27
N ARG A 117 -9.04 -16.88 11.44
CA ARG A 117 -9.19 -16.72 9.99
C ARG A 117 -10.66 -16.86 9.62
N SER A 118 -11.16 -15.90 8.83
CA SER A 118 -12.49 -15.98 8.23
C SER A 118 -12.63 -17.22 7.34
N GLY A 119 -13.77 -17.89 7.46
CA GLY A 119 -14.13 -19.02 6.59
C GLY A 119 -14.65 -18.61 5.20
N LYS A 120 -14.80 -17.31 4.92
CA LYS A 120 -15.30 -16.81 3.64
C LYS A 120 -14.19 -16.76 2.57
N PRO A 121 -14.53 -16.93 1.29
CA PRO A 121 -13.57 -16.90 0.20
C PRO A 121 -13.16 -15.50 -0.23
N TYR A 122 -13.44 -14.46 0.58
CA TYR A 122 -13.18 -13.08 0.23
C TYR A 122 -11.71 -12.70 0.46
N LEU A 123 -11.14 -11.96 -0.47
CA LEU A 123 -9.77 -11.43 -0.36
C LEU A 123 -9.67 -10.38 0.74
N PHE A 124 -10.71 -9.56 0.90
CA PHE A 124 -10.87 -8.58 1.96
C PHE A 124 -12.14 -8.92 2.75
N ASP A 125 -11.99 -9.36 3.99
CA ASP A 125 -13.10 -9.72 4.89
C ASP A 125 -12.68 -9.45 6.34
N ILE A 126 -13.52 -8.71 7.06
CA ILE A 126 -13.36 -8.39 8.47
C ILE A 126 -14.72 -8.58 9.14
N GLN A 127 -14.79 -9.49 10.08
CA GLN A 127 -15.97 -9.77 10.88
C GLN A 127 -15.65 -9.52 12.35
N VAL A 128 -16.47 -8.73 13.01
CA VAL A 128 -16.33 -8.47 14.45
C VAL A 128 -17.63 -8.85 15.13
N ARG A 129 -17.54 -9.72 16.14
CA ARG A 129 -18.65 -10.10 17.02
C ARG A 129 -18.30 -9.71 18.43
N LEU A 130 -19.20 -9.01 19.09
CA LEU A 130 -19.06 -8.55 20.47
C LEU A 130 -20.15 -9.14 21.34
N PHE A 131 -19.79 -9.39 22.61
CA PHE A 131 -20.70 -9.87 23.64
C PHE A 131 -20.57 -8.98 24.87
N GLY A 132 -21.68 -8.61 25.50
CA GLY A 132 -21.68 -7.81 26.71
C GLY A 132 -23.10 -7.57 27.26
N GLY A 133 -23.28 -7.55 28.57
CA GLY A 133 -24.56 -7.29 29.21
C GLY A 133 -25.69 -8.24 28.80
N GLY A 134 -25.38 -9.46 28.36
CA GLY A 134 -26.33 -10.42 27.80
C GLY A 134 -26.76 -10.15 26.36
N HIS A 135 -26.16 -9.17 25.68
CA HIS A 135 -26.41 -8.82 24.30
C HIS A 135 -25.27 -9.27 23.39
N THR A 136 -25.58 -9.37 22.09
CA THR A 136 -24.61 -9.67 21.05
C THR A 136 -24.69 -8.64 19.91
N ALA A 137 -23.56 -8.28 19.30
CA ALA A 137 -23.53 -7.47 18.11
C ALA A 137 -22.56 -8.05 17.10
N PHE A 138 -22.84 -7.85 15.81
CA PHE A 138 -22.02 -8.32 14.71
C PHE A 138 -21.90 -7.25 13.64
N ALA A 139 -20.68 -7.03 13.13
CA ALA A 139 -20.41 -6.16 11.98
C ALA A 139 -19.49 -6.89 11.00
N GLU A 140 -19.73 -6.71 9.70
CA GLU A 140 -18.92 -7.28 8.63
C GLU A 140 -18.63 -6.24 7.55
N ILE A 141 -17.34 -6.15 7.19
CA ILE A 141 -16.83 -5.33 6.08
C ILE A 141 -16.19 -6.28 5.06
N ALA A 142 -16.58 -6.19 3.78
CA ALA A 142 -16.01 -7.01 2.73
C ALA A 142 -15.72 -6.22 1.45
N GLY A 143 -14.71 -6.67 0.69
CA GLY A 143 -14.30 -6.11 -0.60
C GLY A 143 -13.40 -4.89 -0.51
N HIS A 144 -13.80 -3.88 0.26
CA HIS A 144 -12.97 -2.70 0.52
C HIS A 144 -13.24 -2.12 1.92
N HIS A 145 -12.37 -1.24 2.37
CA HIS A 145 -12.20 -0.81 3.77
C HIS A 145 -13.45 -0.21 4.44
N THR A 146 -14.39 0.34 3.69
CA THR A 146 -15.62 0.99 4.21
C THR A 146 -16.91 0.31 3.79
N ASN A 147 -16.82 -0.80 3.04
CA ASN A 147 -18.02 -1.49 2.58
C ASN A 147 -18.60 -2.40 3.65
N VAL A 148 -19.44 -1.84 4.51
CA VAL A 148 -20.22 -2.58 5.50
C VAL A 148 -21.28 -3.40 4.78
N ILE A 149 -21.22 -4.73 4.90
CA ILE A 149 -22.16 -5.65 4.26
C ILE A 149 -23.15 -6.26 5.26
N ALA A 150 -22.80 -6.31 6.54
CA ALA A 150 -23.73 -6.77 7.58
C ALA A 150 -23.54 -6.00 8.90
N LEU A 151 -24.64 -5.69 9.56
CA LEU A 151 -24.70 -5.19 10.94
C LEU A 151 -25.90 -5.82 11.64
N GLN A 152 -25.69 -6.40 12.81
CA GLN A 152 -26.74 -7.11 13.55
C GLN A 152 -26.62 -6.83 15.05
N ARG A 153 -27.76 -6.91 15.77
CA ARG A 153 -27.83 -6.91 17.23
C ARG A 153 -28.83 -7.97 17.69
N ASP A 154 -28.43 -8.84 18.58
CA ASP A 154 -29.28 -9.91 19.16
C ASP A 154 -30.03 -10.75 18.11
N GLY A 155 -29.40 -10.93 16.93
CA GLY A 155 -30.00 -11.61 15.79
C GLY A 155 -30.90 -10.73 14.92
N GLU A 156 -31.23 -9.52 15.34
CA GLU A 156 -31.94 -8.54 14.49
C GLU A 156 -30.98 -7.95 13.46
N VAL A 157 -31.39 -7.96 12.19
CA VAL A 157 -30.62 -7.44 11.07
C VAL A 157 -30.84 -5.93 10.96
N LEU A 158 -29.81 -5.14 11.29
CA LEU A 158 -29.82 -3.68 11.13
C LEU A 158 -29.38 -3.23 9.72
N LEU A 159 -28.48 -4.00 9.09
CA LEU A 159 -28.05 -3.81 7.73
C LEU A 159 -27.64 -5.16 7.14
N GLN A 160 -28.05 -5.41 5.90
CA GLN A 160 -27.61 -6.57 5.11
C GLN A 160 -27.50 -6.15 3.64
N LYS A 161 -26.34 -6.38 3.03
CA LYS A 161 -26.09 -6.21 1.60
C LYS A 161 -25.57 -7.51 1.02
N GLU A 162 -26.01 -7.85 -0.18
CA GLU A 162 -25.32 -8.90 -0.92
C GLU A 162 -23.93 -8.41 -1.33
N TYR A 163 -22.93 -9.26 -1.11
CA TYR A 163 -21.59 -9.06 -1.60
C TYR A 163 -21.14 -10.28 -2.41
N VAL A 164 -20.76 -10.02 -3.65
CA VAL A 164 -20.13 -11.01 -4.53
C VAL A 164 -18.73 -10.49 -4.80
N GLU A 165 -17.72 -11.34 -4.54
CA GLU A 165 -16.33 -11.00 -4.85
C GLU A 165 -16.23 -10.69 -6.34
N GLN A 166 -15.97 -9.44 -6.67
CA GLN A 166 -15.75 -9.02 -8.04
C GLN A 166 -14.28 -9.27 -8.39
N THR A 167 -14.03 -9.87 -9.52
CA THR A 167 -12.67 -10.09 -10.04
C THR A 167 -11.97 -8.77 -10.40
N SER A 168 -12.73 -7.67 -10.50
CA SER A 168 -12.25 -6.30 -10.68
C SER A 168 -13.12 -5.36 -9.86
N THR A 169 -12.54 -4.71 -8.84
CA THR A 169 -13.17 -3.62 -8.08
C THR A 169 -12.95 -2.26 -8.73
N GLN A 170 -12.27 -2.23 -9.86
CA GLN A 170 -11.88 -1.01 -10.57
C GLN A 170 -13.07 -0.51 -11.41
N ALA A 171 -13.45 0.75 -11.19
CA ALA A 171 -14.51 1.40 -11.97
C ALA A 171 -14.07 1.64 -13.42
N THR A 172 -12.75 1.74 -13.65
CA THR A 172 -12.12 2.04 -14.93
C THR A 172 -11.35 0.83 -15.46
N ASP A 173 -11.32 0.62 -16.78
CA ASP A 173 -10.60 -0.49 -17.41
C ASP A 173 -9.09 -0.23 -17.45
N HIS A 174 -8.36 -0.78 -16.49
CA HIS A 174 -6.89 -0.69 -16.39
C HIS A 174 -6.15 -1.53 -17.44
N THR A 175 -6.83 -2.46 -18.14
CA THR A 175 -6.20 -3.28 -19.18
C THR A 175 -5.82 -2.47 -20.43
N LEU A 176 -6.33 -1.25 -20.54
CA LEU A 176 -5.98 -0.30 -21.60
C LEU A 176 -4.61 0.37 -21.40
N LEU A 177 -4.00 0.22 -20.21
CA LEU A 177 -2.68 0.79 -19.96
C LEU A 177 -1.60 0.02 -20.74
N ASN A 178 -0.68 0.76 -21.34
CA ASN A 178 0.58 0.26 -21.88
C ASN A 178 1.64 1.35 -21.85
N VAL A 179 2.92 0.97 -21.88
CA VAL A 179 4.03 1.90 -21.68
C VAL A 179 4.07 3.00 -22.76
N GLU A 180 3.80 2.67 -24.02
CA GLU A 180 3.82 3.65 -25.12
C GLU A 180 2.77 4.73 -24.93
N GLN A 181 1.53 4.33 -24.63
CA GLN A 181 0.43 5.26 -24.41
C GLN A 181 0.56 6.03 -23.09
N ILE A 182 1.20 5.46 -22.07
CA ILE A 182 1.54 6.16 -20.82
C ILE A 182 2.50 7.33 -21.13
N VAL A 183 3.52 7.12 -21.92
CA VAL A 183 4.45 8.17 -22.34
C VAL A 183 3.72 9.24 -23.17
N GLN A 184 2.90 8.81 -24.12
CA GLN A 184 2.08 9.73 -24.92
C GLN A 184 1.15 10.56 -24.04
N PHE A 185 0.46 9.95 -23.07
CA PHE A 185 -0.39 10.66 -22.12
C PHE A 185 0.41 11.70 -21.32
N ALA A 186 1.60 11.32 -20.82
CA ALA A 186 2.45 12.23 -20.08
C ALA A 186 2.92 13.44 -20.91
N ASP A 187 3.18 13.25 -22.21
CA ASP A 187 3.56 14.33 -23.11
C ASP A 187 2.39 15.25 -23.46
N GLU A 188 1.18 14.71 -23.63
CA GLU A 188 -0.01 15.43 -24.13
C GLU A 188 -0.96 15.94 -23.03
N ALA A 189 -0.83 15.44 -21.79
CA ALA A 189 -1.76 15.77 -20.71
C ALA A 189 -1.85 17.28 -20.43
N ASP A 190 -3.07 17.81 -20.33
CA ASP A 190 -3.30 19.12 -19.74
C ASP A 190 -2.98 19.04 -18.26
N LEU A 191 -1.97 19.79 -17.84
CA LEU A 191 -1.54 19.78 -16.44
C LEU A 191 -2.60 20.30 -15.47
N ASN A 192 -3.58 21.06 -15.94
CA ASN A 192 -4.70 21.49 -15.09
C ASN A 192 -5.58 20.31 -14.64
N ASP A 193 -5.67 19.24 -15.44
CA ASP A 193 -6.47 18.06 -15.11
C ASP A 193 -5.84 17.19 -14.03
N VAL A 194 -4.51 17.26 -13.86
CA VAL A 194 -3.73 16.34 -13.01
C VAL A 194 -2.98 17.03 -11.87
N LYS A 195 -2.80 18.36 -11.93
CA LYS A 195 -1.93 19.09 -11.00
C LYS A 195 -2.39 18.96 -9.54
N GLU A 196 -3.69 18.96 -9.27
CA GLU A 196 -4.20 18.86 -7.90
C GLU A 196 -3.83 17.51 -7.28
N THR A 197 -4.06 16.41 -8.01
CA THR A 197 -3.73 15.05 -7.59
C THR A 197 -2.23 14.88 -7.38
N LEU A 198 -1.41 15.32 -8.35
CA LEU A 198 0.04 15.19 -8.28
C LEU A 198 0.66 16.12 -7.23
N GLN A 199 0.13 17.34 -7.07
CA GLN A 199 0.60 18.25 -6.04
C GLN A 199 0.34 17.69 -4.65
N ARG A 200 -0.86 17.13 -4.41
CA ARG A 200 -1.20 16.46 -3.16
C ARG A 200 -0.24 15.30 -2.88
N GLN A 201 0.10 14.49 -3.91
CA GLN A 201 1.08 13.41 -3.77
C GLN A 201 2.47 13.94 -3.38
N ILE A 202 2.92 15.01 -4.02
CA ILE A 202 4.21 15.66 -3.70
C ILE A 202 4.21 16.13 -2.24
N ASP A 203 3.17 16.84 -1.81
CA ASP A 203 3.11 17.45 -0.49
C ASP A 203 3.01 16.40 0.61
N CYS A 204 2.06 15.49 0.54
CA CYS A 204 1.86 14.45 1.55
C CYS A 204 3.07 13.51 1.64
N ASN A 205 3.54 12.99 0.51
CA ASN A 205 4.61 11.99 0.51
C ASN A 205 5.95 12.61 0.92
N THR A 206 6.21 13.88 0.57
CA THR A 206 7.41 14.60 1.03
C THR A 206 7.33 14.88 2.54
N ALA A 207 6.16 15.26 3.06
CA ALA A 207 6.00 15.57 4.48
C ALA A 207 6.29 14.37 5.37
N ILE A 208 5.71 13.21 5.06
CA ILE A 208 5.94 11.99 5.86
C ILE A 208 7.38 11.47 5.71
N ALA A 209 7.98 11.56 4.52
CA ALA A 209 9.38 11.19 4.32
C ALA A 209 10.34 12.07 5.13
N LYS A 210 10.05 13.37 5.21
CA LYS A 210 10.79 14.30 6.07
C LYS A 210 10.69 13.90 7.53
N GLN A 211 9.50 13.57 8.03
CA GLN A 211 9.29 13.03 9.38
C GLN A 211 10.10 11.75 9.61
N GLY A 212 10.15 10.84 8.62
CA GLY A 212 10.94 9.62 8.70
C GLY A 212 12.45 9.87 8.80
N LEU A 213 12.95 10.93 8.16
CA LEU A 213 14.36 11.32 8.23
C LEU A 213 14.72 12.08 9.52
N GLU A 214 13.82 12.89 10.04
CA GLU A 214 14.04 13.72 11.23
C GLU A 214 13.74 12.97 12.53
N GLY A 215 12.74 12.09 12.54
CA GLY A 215 12.31 11.32 13.70
C GLY A 215 13.02 9.96 13.86
N HIS A 216 12.63 9.24 14.93
CA HIS A 216 13.07 7.87 15.22
C HIS A 216 11.93 6.90 14.90
N TRP A 217 11.83 6.49 13.62
CA TRP A 217 10.77 5.64 13.14
C TRP A 217 11.30 4.27 12.68
N GLY A 218 10.73 3.22 13.22
CA GLY A 218 11.00 1.85 12.78
C GLY A 218 12.47 1.46 12.89
N ALA A 219 13.02 0.98 11.78
CA ALA A 219 14.43 0.59 11.69
C ALA A 219 15.35 1.72 11.17
N GLU A 220 14.80 2.93 10.96
CA GLU A 220 15.53 4.12 10.49
C GLU A 220 16.31 3.88 9.18
N ILE A 221 15.78 3.08 8.28
CA ILE A 221 16.46 2.65 7.05
C ILE A 221 16.89 3.86 6.21
N GLY A 222 16.00 4.86 6.06
CA GLY A 222 16.34 6.09 5.32
C GLY A 222 17.54 6.82 5.91
N ARG A 223 17.60 6.94 7.23
CA ARG A 223 18.73 7.58 7.95
C ARG A 223 20.01 6.78 7.84
N ILE A 224 19.92 5.43 7.97
CA ILE A 224 21.06 4.53 7.82
C ILE A 224 21.67 4.68 6.43
N LEU A 225 20.86 4.71 5.38
CA LEU A 225 21.35 4.87 4.00
C LEU A 225 22.20 6.14 3.84
N LEU A 226 21.70 7.29 4.29
CA LEU A 226 22.43 8.56 4.17
C LEU A 226 23.71 8.58 5.00
N ARG A 227 23.69 8.00 6.20
CA ARG A 227 24.87 7.92 7.07
C ARG A 227 25.95 6.98 6.53
N SER A 228 25.54 5.84 5.95
CA SER A 228 26.46 4.78 5.53
C SER A 228 27.00 4.97 4.11
N TYR A 229 26.18 5.52 3.20
CA TYR A 229 26.52 5.60 1.77
C TYR A 229 26.65 7.04 1.25
N GLY A 230 26.41 8.05 2.11
CA GLY A 230 26.55 9.45 1.75
C GLY A 230 25.35 10.03 1.01
N ASP A 231 25.43 11.34 0.71
CA ASP A 231 24.33 12.19 0.25
C ASP A 231 24.37 12.43 -1.28
N SER A 232 24.52 11.37 -2.08
CA SER A 232 24.30 11.46 -3.52
C SER A 232 22.80 11.45 -3.84
N VAL A 233 22.40 11.98 -5.00
CA VAL A 233 20.99 11.95 -5.45
C VAL A 233 20.44 10.53 -5.46
N HIS A 234 21.25 9.56 -5.88
CA HIS A 234 20.94 8.12 -5.88
C HIS A 234 20.59 7.62 -4.47
N ASN A 235 21.42 7.96 -3.48
CA ASN A 235 21.17 7.55 -2.10
C ASN A 235 20.01 8.32 -1.48
N ARG A 236 19.86 9.62 -1.75
CA ARG A 236 18.71 10.41 -1.31
C ARG A 236 17.39 9.85 -1.82
N ALA A 237 17.33 9.47 -3.10
CA ALA A 237 16.12 8.90 -3.70
C ALA A 237 15.64 7.65 -2.95
N LYS A 238 16.55 6.73 -2.65
CA LYS A 238 16.25 5.53 -1.84
C LYS A 238 15.90 5.89 -0.40
N ALA A 239 16.68 6.77 0.21
CA ALA A 239 16.55 7.14 1.61
C ALA A 239 15.22 7.84 1.90
N TRP A 240 14.76 8.76 1.04
CA TRP A 240 13.49 9.43 1.21
C TRP A 240 12.30 8.47 1.09
N ALA A 241 12.33 7.57 0.10
CA ALA A 241 11.29 6.56 -0.06
C ALA A 241 11.23 5.59 1.14
N ALA A 242 12.40 5.14 1.61
CA ALA A 242 12.50 4.29 2.79
C ALA A 242 12.04 4.99 4.06
N ALA A 243 12.44 6.24 4.28
CA ALA A 243 12.07 7.03 5.45
C ALA A 243 10.55 7.29 5.54
N GLY A 244 9.90 7.56 4.41
CA GLY A 244 8.45 7.67 4.37
C GLY A 244 7.76 6.38 4.81
N SER A 245 8.30 5.23 4.41
CA SER A 245 7.82 3.92 4.87
C SER A 245 8.16 3.65 6.33
N ASP A 246 9.36 4.01 6.80
CA ASP A 246 9.73 3.89 8.22
C ASP A 246 8.71 4.62 9.11
N ALA A 247 8.38 5.87 8.78
CA ALA A 247 7.38 6.66 9.50
C ALA A 247 5.98 6.01 9.40
N ARG A 248 5.52 5.71 8.17
CA ARG A 248 4.19 5.18 7.94
C ARG A 248 3.93 3.85 8.64
N MET A 249 4.87 2.90 8.55
CA MET A 249 4.71 1.55 9.12
C MET A 249 4.81 1.53 10.64
N ASN A 250 5.27 2.60 11.25
CA ASN A 250 5.47 2.70 12.69
C ASN A 250 4.59 3.76 13.37
N GLY A 251 3.49 4.15 12.72
CA GLY A 251 2.41 4.91 13.34
C GLY A 251 2.48 6.42 13.17
N CYS A 252 3.27 6.94 12.24
CA CYS A 252 3.20 8.35 11.88
C CYS A 252 1.81 8.69 11.30
N GLU A 253 1.20 9.73 11.83
CA GLU A 253 -0.18 10.13 11.56
C GLU A 253 -0.33 11.06 10.35
N LEU A 254 0.77 11.34 9.63
CA LEU A 254 0.71 12.13 8.41
C LEU A 254 0.11 11.31 7.25
N PRO A 255 -0.70 11.95 6.39
CA PRO A 255 -1.27 11.29 5.23
C PRO A 255 -0.21 10.98 4.18
N VAL A 256 -0.48 9.95 3.40
CA VAL A 256 0.25 9.62 2.16
C VAL A 256 -0.74 9.58 1.00
N VAL A 257 -0.29 9.91 -0.21
CA VAL A 257 -1.05 9.57 -1.42
C VAL A 257 -0.58 8.20 -1.88
N ILE A 258 -1.53 7.27 -1.90
CA ILE A 258 -1.31 5.86 -2.27
C ILE A 258 -1.13 5.70 -3.77
N ASN A 259 -0.72 4.51 -4.19
CA ASN A 259 -0.78 4.03 -5.56
C ASN A 259 -1.16 2.55 -5.53
N SER A 260 -2.12 2.13 -6.34
CA SER A 260 -2.61 0.75 -6.40
C SER A 260 -2.94 0.17 -5.01
N GLY A 261 -3.69 0.93 -4.22
CA GLY A 261 -4.15 0.54 -2.88
C GLY A 261 -3.08 0.55 -1.77
N SER A 262 -1.83 1.00 -2.04
CA SER A 262 -0.75 0.97 -1.06
C SER A 262 0.00 2.29 -0.91
N GLY A 263 0.09 2.81 0.34
CA GLY A 263 0.91 3.99 0.65
C GLY A 263 2.40 3.76 0.38
N ASN A 264 2.92 2.57 0.65
CA ASN A 264 4.31 2.24 0.35
C ASN A 264 4.59 2.28 -1.16
N GLN A 265 3.65 1.85 -2.00
CA GLN A 265 3.77 2.00 -3.46
C GLN A 265 3.74 3.47 -3.88
N GLY A 266 2.82 4.27 -3.31
CA GLY A 266 2.77 5.71 -3.58
C GLY A 266 4.05 6.45 -3.21
N LEU A 267 4.65 6.13 -2.04
CA LEU A 267 5.94 6.67 -1.61
C LEU A 267 7.07 6.26 -2.56
N THR A 268 7.10 4.98 -2.95
CA THR A 268 8.14 4.41 -3.81
C THR A 268 8.08 4.95 -5.23
N ALA A 269 6.89 5.12 -5.79
CA ALA A 269 6.70 5.66 -7.13
C ALA A 269 7.01 7.17 -7.19
N SER A 270 6.70 7.94 -6.14
CA SER A 270 6.79 9.40 -6.22
C SER A 270 8.11 9.98 -5.70
N LEU A 271 8.57 9.56 -4.52
CA LEU A 271 9.70 10.22 -3.84
C LEU A 271 11.01 10.18 -4.62
N PRO A 272 11.44 9.05 -5.22
CA PRO A 272 12.66 9.04 -6.03
C PRO A 272 12.59 10.03 -7.20
N VAL A 273 11.46 10.12 -7.88
CA VAL A 273 11.24 11.07 -8.98
C VAL A 273 11.30 12.51 -8.48
N ILE A 274 10.66 12.81 -7.35
CA ILE A 274 10.69 14.15 -6.72
C ILE A 274 12.13 14.55 -6.34
N ILE A 275 12.91 13.64 -5.78
CA ILE A 275 14.29 13.90 -5.37
C ILE A 275 15.18 14.15 -6.59
N TYR A 276 15.08 13.34 -7.64
CA TYR A 276 15.83 13.58 -8.88
C TYR A 276 15.44 14.89 -9.54
N ALA A 277 14.14 15.19 -9.64
CA ALA A 277 13.68 16.45 -10.21
C ALA A 277 14.21 17.67 -9.45
N ARG A 278 14.27 17.61 -8.12
CA ARG A 278 14.85 18.67 -7.28
C ARG A 278 16.34 18.81 -7.49
N ASP A 279 17.07 17.72 -7.55
CA ASP A 279 18.52 17.70 -7.78
C ASP A 279 18.90 18.30 -9.14
N MET A 280 18.13 17.99 -10.18
CA MET A 280 18.29 18.51 -11.53
C MET A 280 17.81 19.96 -11.70
N GLY A 281 17.11 20.54 -10.73
CA GLY A 281 16.44 21.83 -10.91
C GLY A 281 15.33 21.78 -11.97
N ALA A 282 14.67 20.66 -12.14
CA ALA A 282 13.62 20.47 -13.13
C ALA A 282 12.41 21.40 -12.90
N SER A 283 11.78 21.83 -14.00
CA SER A 283 10.55 22.62 -13.92
C SER A 283 9.42 21.82 -13.26
N ARG A 284 8.44 22.54 -12.71
CA ARG A 284 7.24 21.94 -12.13
C ARG A 284 6.48 21.09 -13.15
N GLU A 285 6.40 21.56 -14.38
CA GLU A 285 5.79 20.85 -15.49
C GLU A 285 6.50 19.51 -15.74
N LEU A 286 7.83 19.52 -15.86
CA LEU A 286 8.61 18.30 -16.12
C LEU A 286 8.45 17.28 -14.96
N LEU A 287 8.43 17.77 -13.69
CA LEU A 287 8.16 16.91 -12.55
C LEU A 287 6.77 16.26 -12.63
N TYR A 288 5.71 17.02 -12.97
CA TYR A 288 4.38 16.44 -13.09
C TYR A 288 4.31 15.38 -14.19
N ARG A 289 4.88 15.64 -15.36
CA ARG A 289 4.93 14.68 -16.47
C ARG A 289 5.70 13.40 -16.09
N ALA A 290 6.82 13.52 -15.41
CA ALA A 290 7.59 12.39 -14.91
C ALA A 290 6.82 11.58 -13.84
N LEU A 291 6.06 12.25 -12.98
CA LEU A 291 5.18 11.58 -12.01
C LEU A 291 4.01 10.86 -12.69
N LEU A 292 3.47 11.39 -13.82
CA LEU A 292 2.47 10.66 -14.61
C LEU A 292 3.06 9.34 -15.11
N VAL A 293 4.25 9.37 -15.70
CA VAL A 293 4.93 8.15 -16.17
C VAL A 293 5.13 7.17 -15.02
N SER A 294 5.73 7.63 -13.92
CA SER A 294 6.04 6.76 -12.78
C SER A 294 4.78 6.11 -12.18
N ASN A 295 3.75 6.90 -11.92
CA ASN A 295 2.52 6.40 -11.32
C ASN A 295 1.77 5.44 -12.27
N LEU A 296 1.60 5.79 -13.54
CA LEU A 296 0.86 4.96 -14.49
C LEU A 296 1.61 3.67 -14.85
N VAL A 297 2.95 3.68 -14.96
CA VAL A 297 3.74 2.47 -15.12
C VAL A 297 3.59 1.57 -13.88
N THR A 298 3.61 2.13 -12.69
CA THR A 298 3.37 1.38 -11.44
C THR A 298 2.00 0.71 -11.46
N ILE A 299 0.95 1.46 -11.81
CA ILE A 299 -0.43 0.96 -11.90
C ILE A 299 -0.53 -0.15 -12.97
N HIS A 300 0.05 0.07 -14.14
CA HIS A 300 0.06 -0.91 -15.24
C HIS A 300 0.68 -2.25 -14.82
N LEU A 301 1.87 -2.21 -14.21
CA LEU A 301 2.53 -3.41 -13.67
C LEU A 301 1.66 -4.09 -12.61
N LYS A 302 1.04 -3.31 -11.74
CA LYS A 302 0.22 -3.85 -10.64
C LYS A 302 -1.10 -4.45 -11.11
N THR A 303 -1.67 -3.95 -12.20
CA THR A 303 -2.94 -4.45 -12.78
C THR A 303 -2.88 -5.95 -13.06
N GLY A 304 -1.83 -6.43 -13.71
CA GLY A 304 -1.68 -7.85 -14.03
C GLY A 304 -1.31 -8.74 -12.83
N ILE A 305 -0.79 -8.15 -11.74
CA ILE A 305 -0.41 -8.88 -10.52
C ILE A 305 -1.63 -9.07 -9.59
N GLY A 306 -2.55 -8.11 -9.60
CA GLY A 306 -3.70 -8.07 -8.71
C GLY A 306 -3.44 -7.35 -7.38
N PRO A 307 -4.51 -7.05 -6.60
CA PRO A 307 -4.44 -6.17 -5.43
C PRO A 307 -3.66 -6.79 -4.26
N LEU A 308 -3.82 -8.08 -4.02
CA LEU A 308 -3.23 -8.81 -2.89
C LEU A 308 -2.49 -10.05 -3.40
N SER A 309 -1.17 -10.07 -3.27
CA SER A 309 -0.29 -11.12 -3.80
C SER A 309 0.93 -11.28 -2.89
N ALA A 310 1.59 -12.45 -2.98
CA ALA A 310 2.93 -12.62 -2.42
C ALA A 310 4.00 -11.79 -3.16
N TYR A 311 3.70 -11.23 -4.31
CA TYR A 311 4.57 -10.30 -5.01
C TYR A 311 4.49 -8.90 -4.39
N CYS A 312 5.59 -8.38 -3.91
CA CYS A 312 5.65 -7.07 -3.27
C CYS A 312 5.43 -5.94 -4.28
N GLY A 313 4.39 -5.14 -4.07
CA GLY A 313 4.07 -4.00 -4.93
C GLY A 313 5.16 -2.93 -5.00
N ALA A 314 6.07 -2.88 -4.01
CA ALA A 314 7.24 -2.01 -4.07
C ALA A 314 8.10 -2.27 -5.30
N THR A 315 8.17 -3.51 -5.81
CA THR A 315 8.91 -3.86 -7.04
C THR A 315 8.34 -3.12 -8.25
N SER A 316 7.01 -3.15 -8.43
CA SER A 316 6.34 -2.40 -9.49
C SER A 316 6.57 -0.88 -9.35
N ALA A 317 6.51 -0.37 -8.13
CA ALA A 317 6.69 1.06 -7.86
C ALA A 317 8.15 1.53 -8.04
N GLY A 318 9.13 0.69 -7.71
CA GLY A 318 10.54 0.98 -7.99
C GLY A 318 10.84 1.01 -9.50
N CYS A 319 10.23 0.08 -10.24
CA CYS A 319 10.28 0.08 -11.70
C CYS A 319 9.64 1.36 -12.29
N GLY A 320 8.44 1.74 -11.80
CA GLY A 320 7.79 3.00 -12.18
C GLY A 320 8.65 4.22 -11.86
N ALA A 321 9.30 4.26 -10.70
CA ALA A 321 10.22 5.34 -10.32
C ALA A 321 11.39 5.46 -11.31
N GLY A 322 12.00 4.34 -11.68
CA GLY A 322 13.04 4.31 -12.72
C GLY A 322 12.55 4.88 -14.04
N ALA A 323 11.36 4.48 -14.50
CA ALA A 323 10.70 4.99 -15.70
C ALA A 323 10.47 6.51 -15.64
N GLY A 324 9.95 7.03 -14.52
CA GLY A 324 9.74 8.47 -14.32
C GLY A 324 11.05 9.25 -14.31
N ILE A 325 12.12 8.71 -13.72
CA ILE A 325 13.45 9.36 -13.74
C ILE A 325 14.04 9.33 -15.13
N THR A 326 13.89 8.23 -15.89
CA THR A 326 14.28 8.17 -17.32
C THR A 326 13.59 9.29 -18.11
N TYR A 327 12.29 9.52 -17.86
CA TYR A 327 11.55 10.62 -18.48
C TYR A 327 12.14 11.98 -18.11
N LEU A 328 12.53 12.22 -16.84
CA LEU A 328 13.21 13.45 -16.40
C LEU A 328 14.50 13.72 -17.20
N HIS A 329 15.25 12.68 -17.53
CA HIS A 329 16.47 12.76 -18.33
C HIS A 329 16.20 12.88 -19.84
N GLY A 330 14.96 13.06 -20.27
CA GLY A 330 14.59 13.27 -21.66
C GLY A 330 14.27 11.98 -22.43
N GLY A 331 14.35 10.82 -21.76
CA GLY A 331 13.95 9.54 -22.35
C GLY A 331 12.47 9.52 -22.71
N ARG A 332 12.13 8.75 -23.73
CA ARG A 332 10.77 8.52 -24.19
C ARG A 332 10.49 7.02 -24.23
N TYR A 333 9.60 6.58 -25.11
CA TYR A 333 9.11 5.21 -25.11
C TYR A 333 10.23 4.16 -25.08
N ASN A 334 11.22 4.26 -25.95
CA ASN A 334 12.29 3.26 -26.06
C ASN A 334 13.12 3.18 -24.77
N GLU A 335 13.60 4.33 -24.31
CA GLU A 335 14.46 4.42 -23.12
C GLU A 335 13.69 3.98 -21.86
N ILE A 336 12.41 4.35 -21.76
CA ILE A 336 11.53 3.94 -20.66
C ILE A 336 11.23 2.44 -20.74
N ALA A 337 10.96 1.89 -21.93
CA ALA A 337 10.72 0.47 -22.12
C ALA A 337 11.94 -0.36 -21.68
N HIS A 338 13.15 0.04 -22.06
CA HIS A 338 14.39 -0.63 -21.63
C HIS A 338 14.61 -0.50 -20.13
N THR A 339 14.38 0.68 -19.54
CA THR A 339 14.44 0.87 -18.09
C THR A 339 13.50 -0.08 -17.35
N VAL A 340 12.26 -0.20 -17.82
CA VAL A 340 11.25 -1.09 -17.24
C VAL A 340 11.67 -2.56 -17.34
N VAL A 341 12.13 -2.99 -18.51
CA VAL A 341 12.61 -4.38 -18.73
C VAL A 341 13.81 -4.68 -17.85
N ASN A 342 14.81 -3.79 -17.80
CA ASN A 342 15.99 -3.96 -16.96
C ASN A 342 15.60 -4.07 -15.47
N ALA A 343 14.77 -3.15 -14.98
CA ALA A 343 14.33 -3.16 -13.59
C ALA A 343 13.55 -4.45 -13.20
N LEU A 344 12.70 -4.94 -14.10
CA LEU A 344 11.97 -6.19 -13.90
C LEU A 344 12.89 -7.42 -13.96
N ALA A 345 13.91 -7.42 -14.79
CA ALA A 345 14.89 -8.51 -14.85
C ALA A 345 15.77 -8.54 -13.58
N ILE A 346 16.17 -7.38 -13.05
CA ILE A 346 16.97 -7.26 -11.83
C ILE A 346 16.17 -7.71 -10.61
N ASN A 347 14.91 -7.27 -10.50
CA ASN A 347 14.05 -7.55 -9.35
C ASN A 347 12.70 -8.09 -9.82
N SER A 348 12.69 -9.31 -10.36
CA SER A 348 11.50 -9.93 -10.94
C SER A 348 10.48 -10.42 -9.91
N GLY A 349 10.80 -10.40 -8.63
CA GLY A 349 9.87 -10.75 -7.57
C GLY A 349 10.47 -10.68 -6.18
N MET A 350 9.97 -9.77 -5.37
CA MET A 350 10.27 -9.70 -3.94
C MET A 350 9.05 -10.20 -3.17
N VAL A 351 9.29 -11.08 -2.19
CA VAL A 351 8.20 -11.65 -1.38
C VAL A 351 7.55 -10.57 -0.50
N CYS A 352 6.21 -10.49 -0.54
CA CYS A 352 5.40 -9.68 0.35
C CYS A 352 4.83 -10.55 1.48
N ASP A 353 5.32 -10.34 2.68
CA ASP A 353 4.91 -11.00 3.92
C ASP A 353 4.19 -10.02 4.87
N GLY A 354 3.45 -9.06 4.33
CA GLY A 354 2.63 -8.08 5.05
C GLY A 354 3.34 -6.78 5.39
N ALA A 355 2.57 -5.84 5.95
CA ALA A 355 3.04 -4.52 6.33
C ALA A 355 3.83 -4.54 7.64
N LYS A 356 5.05 -3.99 7.64
CA LYS A 356 5.96 -3.96 8.80
C LYS A 356 7.18 -3.08 8.57
N ALA A 357 8.01 -2.88 9.59
CA ALA A 357 9.20 -2.03 9.53
C ALA A 357 10.16 -2.40 8.37
N SER A 358 10.33 -3.70 8.06
CA SER A 358 11.22 -4.13 6.97
C SER A 358 10.74 -3.73 5.56
N CYS A 359 9.53 -3.19 5.41
CA CYS A 359 9.07 -2.64 4.14
C CYS A 359 9.96 -1.50 3.65
N ALA A 360 10.50 -0.67 4.55
CA ALA A 360 11.44 0.39 4.21
C ALA A 360 12.70 -0.15 3.50
N ALA A 361 13.27 -1.25 3.99
CA ALA A 361 14.42 -1.90 3.35
C ALA A 361 14.05 -2.55 2.00
N LYS A 362 12.86 -3.14 1.88
CA LYS A 362 12.35 -3.67 0.61
C LYS A 362 12.18 -2.57 -0.45
N ILE A 363 11.68 -1.42 -0.05
CA ILE A 363 11.57 -0.22 -0.91
C ILE A 363 12.94 0.19 -1.43
N THR A 364 13.96 0.21 -0.57
CA THR A 364 15.34 0.53 -0.99
C THR A 364 15.81 -0.38 -2.13
N SER A 365 15.61 -1.69 -2.00
CA SER A 365 15.98 -2.67 -3.03
C SER A 365 15.18 -2.48 -4.33
N ALA A 366 13.89 -2.16 -4.22
CA ALA A 366 13.03 -1.93 -5.38
C ALA A 366 13.43 -0.64 -6.14
N VAL A 367 13.70 0.45 -5.43
CA VAL A 367 14.19 1.71 -6.04
C VAL A 367 15.55 1.51 -6.67
N GLU A 368 16.46 0.74 -6.02
CA GLU A 368 17.77 0.42 -6.59
C GLU A 368 17.64 -0.28 -7.94
N ALA A 369 16.73 -1.26 -8.07
CA ALA A 369 16.52 -1.95 -9.35
C ALA A 369 16.02 -0.98 -10.44
N GLY A 370 15.12 -0.04 -10.10
CA GLY A 370 14.68 1.00 -11.03
C GLY A 370 15.79 1.95 -11.46
N LEU A 371 16.61 2.39 -10.49
CA LEU A 371 17.74 3.29 -10.77
C LEU A 371 18.84 2.59 -11.59
N LEU A 372 19.17 1.34 -11.25
CA LEU A 372 20.15 0.57 -12.02
C LEU A 372 19.65 0.30 -13.43
N GLY A 373 18.35 -0.05 -13.58
CA GLY A 373 17.74 -0.25 -14.90
C GLY A 373 17.80 0.99 -15.78
N MET A 374 17.58 2.17 -15.19
CA MET A 374 17.76 3.46 -15.88
C MET A 374 19.25 3.69 -16.26
N GLN A 375 20.17 3.48 -15.31
CA GLN A 375 21.60 3.67 -15.57
C GLN A 375 22.10 2.74 -16.70
N MET A 376 21.67 1.48 -16.70
CA MET A 376 21.99 0.55 -17.78
C MET A 376 21.54 1.10 -19.14
N GLN A 377 20.30 1.57 -19.22
CA GLN A 377 19.78 2.16 -20.45
C GLN A 377 20.58 3.39 -20.88
N MET A 378 20.96 4.28 -19.95
CA MET A 378 21.79 5.47 -20.25
C MET A 378 23.20 5.11 -20.77
N HIS A 379 23.66 3.89 -20.55
CA HIS A 379 24.93 3.34 -21.03
C HIS A 379 24.75 2.33 -22.17
N ASP A 380 23.61 2.39 -22.89
CA ASP A 380 23.27 1.49 -24.01
C ASP A 380 23.39 -0.01 -23.63
N SER A 381 23.07 -0.34 -22.37
CA SER A 381 23.10 -1.70 -21.84
C SER A 381 21.68 -2.16 -21.47
N GLU A 382 21.30 -3.34 -21.95
CA GLU A 382 19.97 -3.88 -21.75
C GLU A 382 19.96 -5.39 -21.64
N PHE A 383 18.97 -5.94 -20.93
CA PHE A 383 18.61 -7.34 -21.00
C PHE A 383 17.73 -7.58 -22.23
N VAL A 384 18.01 -8.63 -22.96
CA VAL A 384 17.35 -8.92 -24.25
C VAL A 384 16.34 -10.05 -24.14
N GLY A 385 15.43 -10.14 -25.09
CA GLY A 385 14.46 -11.24 -25.15
C GLY A 385 15.18 -12.59 -25.24
N GLY A 386 14.87 -13.45 -24.26
CA GLY A 386 15.53 -14.75 -24.06
C GLY A 386 16.36 -14.82 -22.78
N ASP A 387 16.59 -13.69 -22.10
CA ASP A 387 17.24 -13.65 -20.78
C ASP A 387 16.22 -14.06 -19.70
N GLY A 388 16.16 -15.33 -19.37
CA GLY A 388 15.22 -15.84 -18.35
C GLY A 388 13.77 -15.58 -18.72
N ILE A 389 13.08 -14.75 -17.91
CA ILE A 389 11.66 -14.40 -18.14
C ILE A 389 11.46 -13.17 -19.04
N VAL A 390 12.56 -12.53 -19.46
CA VAL A 390 12.50 -11.36 -20.35
C VAL A 390 12.12 -11.82 -21.77
N LEU A 391 11.12 -11.16 -22.34
CA LEU A 391 10.68 -11.39 -23.72
C LEU A 391 10.94 -10.14 -24.57
N LYS A 392 10.93 -10.32 -25.88
CA LYS A 392 10.99 -9.20 -26.81
C LYS A 392 9.77 -8.31 -26.62
N GLY A 393 10.02 -7.03 -26.35
CA GLY A 393 9.00 -6.01 -26.08
C GLY A 393 8.59 -5.94 -24.61
N VAL A 394 8.48 -4.71 -24.12
CA VAL A 394 8.20 -4.39 -22.71
C VAL A 394 6.88 -5.03 -22.22
N GLU A 395 5.82 -4.94 -23.00
CA GLU A 395 4.49 -5.49 -22.63
C GLU A 395 4.52 -7.01 -22.47
N ASN A 396 5.33 -7.72 -23.27
CA ASN A 396 5.46 -9.17 -23.16
C ASN A 396 6.22 -9.56 -21.87
N THR A 397 7.24 -8.81 -21.50
CA THR A 397 7.97 -8.99 -20.24
C THR A 397 7.07 -8.69 -19.04
N ILE A 398 6.31 -7.59 -19.09
CA ILE A 398 5.32 -7.23 -18.05
C ILE A 398 4.31 -8.36 -17.88
N ARG A 399 3.77 -8.91 -18.97
CA ARG A 399 2.82 -10.02 -18.92
C ARG A 399 3.41 -11.28 -18.28
N ASN A 400 4.67 -11.62 -18.58
CA ASN A 400 5.34 -12.76 -17.97
C ASN A 400 5.52 -12.58 -16.46
N VAL A 401 5.99 -11.40 -16.02
CA VAL A 401 6.15 -11.07 -14.60
C VAL A 401 4.79 -11.09 -13.90
N SER A 402 3.76 -10.52 -14.51
CA SER A 402 2.40 -10.52 -13.99
C SER A 402 1.86 -11.95 -13.80
N LYS A 403 2.04 -12.81 -14.80
CA LYS A 403 1.60 -14.21 -14.72
C LYS A 403 2.35 -14.98 -13.64
N MET A 404 3.67 -14.80 -13.54
CA MET A 404 4.47 -15.41 -12.47
C MET A 404 3.98 -14.94 -11.09
N ALA A 405 3.71 -13.65 -10.94
CA ALA A 405 3.27 -13.05 -9.68
C ALA A 405 1.85 -13.47 -9.29
N HIS A 406 0.93 -13.51 -10.25
CA HIS A 406 -0.47 -13.88 -10.02
C HIS A 406 -0.63 -15.38 -9.82
N ASP A 407 -0.21 -16.18 -10.82
CA ASP A 407 -0.43 -17.61 -10.83
C ASP A 407 0.66 -18.37 -10.05
N GLY A 408 1.93 -18.04 -10.34
CA GLY A 408 3.09 -18.76 -9.80
C GLY A 408 3.33 -18.53 -8.31
N MET A 409 2.97 -17.35 -7.77
CA MET A 409 3.16 -17.03 -6.35
C MET A 409 1.93 -17.32 -5.48
N ALA A 410 0.86 -17.89 -6.01
CA ALA A 410 -0.35 -18.17 -5.24
C ALA A 410 -0.08 -19.18 -4.09
N GLU A 411 0.70 -20.25 -4.33
CA GLU A 411 1.11 -21.19 -3.27
C GLU A 411 2.09 -20.54 -2.29
N THR A 412 2.98 -19.65 -2.76
CA THR A 412 3.88 -18.89 -1.91
C THR A 412 3.10 -18.00 -0.94
N ASP A 413 2.02 -17.35 -1.39
CA ASP A 413 1.15 -16.56 -0.53
C ASP A 413 0.46 -17.40 0.54
N ARG A 414 -0.05 -18.57 0.18
CA ARG A 414 -0.66 -19.52 1.13
C ARG A 414 0.33 -19.98 2.19
N GLU A 415 1.57 -20.31 1.77
CA GLU A 415 2.61 -20.74 2.71
C GLU A 415 3.04 -19.62 3.63
N ILE A 416 3.21 -18.39 3.14
CA ILE A 416 3.51 -17.22 3.99
C ILE A 416 2.43 -17.04 5.05
N ILE A 417 1.16 -17.09 4.66
CA ILE A 417 0.03 -16.97 5.58
C ILE A 417 0.09 -18.08 6.63
N ARG A 418 0.34 -19.34 6.22
CA ARG A 418 0.47 -20.48 7.12
C ARG A 418 1.58 -20.26 8.17
N LEU A 419 2.76 -19.82 7.72
CA LEU A 419 3.88 -19.53 8.61
C LEU A 419 3.58 -18.37 9.59
N MET A 420 2.84 -17.37 9.13
CA MET A 420 2.49 -16.23 9.97
C MET A 420 1.43 -16.55 11.04
N ILE A 421 0.50 -17.47 10.75
CA ILE A 421 -0.58 -17.86 11.67
C ILE A 421 -0.14 -18.99 12.62
N ALA A 422 0.85 -19.80 12.25
CA ALA A 422 1.34 -20.89 13.07
C ALA A 422 1.70 -20.41 14.49
N PRO A 423 1.34 -21.18 15.55
CA PRO A 423 1.80 -20.88 16.89
C PRO A 423 3.32 -20.78 16.91
N GLN A 424 3.87 -19.72 17.46
CA GLN A 424 5.32 -19.60 17.66
C GLN A 424 5.72 -20.50 18.82
N GLU A 425 6.06 -21.75 18.54
CA GLU A 425 6.71 -22.61 19.52
C GLU A 425 8.09 -22.00 19.85
N GLY A 426 8.28 -21.53 21.08
CA GLY A 426 9.58 -21.16 21.63
C GLY A 426 10.09 -19.78 21.25
N ALA A 427 9.27 -18.74 21.26
CA ALA A 427 9.76 -17.36 21.28
C ALA A 427 10.41 -17.06 22.64
N ALA A 428 11.62 -17.57 22.85
CA ALA A 428 12.52 -16.96 23.81
C ALA A 428 12.82 -15.54 23.29
N SER A 429 12.56 -14.55 24.12
CA SER A 429 12.89 -13.14 23.89
C SER A 429 14.34 -12.99 23.44
N CYS A 430 14.55 -12.51 22.21
CA CYS A 430 15.82 -11.87 21.86
C CYS A 430 15.86 -10.46 22.41
#